data_fefb80ae49d2460bdaec9ca2f60eefca
#
_entry.id   fefb80ae49d2460bdaec9ca2f60eefca
#
_cell.length_a   1.000
_cell.length_b   1.000
_cell.length_c   1.000
_cell.angle_alpha   90.00
_cell.angle_beta   90.00
_cell.angle_gamma   90.00
#
_symmetry.space_group_name_H-M   'P 1'
#
loop_
_entity.id
_entity.type
_entity.pdbx_description
1 polymer ?
#
loop_
_entity_poly.entity_id
_entity_poly.type
_entity_poly.pdbx_seq_one_letter_code
_entity_poly.pdbx_strand_id
1 'polypeptide(L)'
;MVDVPVALAGRQYVIHVGPGLLDQLGERVAALRPTSIVVVTDPTVAALYLERAVRSLQPVARTEHFVLPASEAAKDLAAAAKVVDALVAARADRRSLLVALGGGVVGDIAGFAAAIFMRGIRFVQVPTTLLAQVDSSVGGKTGVNHAAGKNLIGAFHQPGMVLADTSLLHSLPAREVSAGLAEVVKHGLLADADYFAQVEGLMPRLLECDDAALGPVVARSCAIKAGVVGRDERESGERALLNLGHTFGHAIEAMSGYGRWLHGEAVGCGLCLAADLSRRMDLIDSGDLQRIEHAVASARLPVRIPGFERGRAIEQMRGDKKSEGGRMRFIVLERIGRAAQRLVPDAVLDATLVAGGYV
;
A
#
# COMPACT_ATOMS: atom_id res chain seq x y z
N MET A 1 -7.14 -16.34 -12.66
CA MET A 1 -7.84 -15.12 -12.22
C MET A 1 -8.61 -15.42 -10.94
N VAL A 2 -8.54 -14.53 -9.96
CA VAL A 2 -9.20 -14.62 -8.65
C VAL A 2 -9.93 -13.30 -8.38
N ASP A 3 -11.18 -13.40 -7.95
CA ASP A 3 -11.98 -12.25 -7.53
C ASP A 3 -12.04 -12.16 -6.01
N VAL A 4 -11.63 -11.02 -5.46
CA VAL A 4 -11.63 -10.74 -4.02
C VAL A 4 -12.70 -9.68 -3.72
N PRO A 5 -13.82 -10.03 -3.10
CA PRO A 5 -14.86 -9.07 -2.73
C PRO A 5 -14.40 -8.20 -1.54
N VAL A 6 -14.65 -6.90 -1.61
CA VAL A 6 -14.51 -5.97 -0.51
C VAL A 6 -15.89 -5.59 -0.02
N ALA A 7 -16.29 -6.18 1.10
CA ALA A 7 -17.62 -6.02 1.68
C ALA A 7 -17.67 -4.77 2.57
N LEU A 8 -18.32 -3.73 2.08
CA LEU A 8 -18.56 -2.48 2.82
C LEU A 8 -20.06 -2.16 2.76
N ALA A 9 -20.59 -1.58 3.82
CA ALA A 9 -22.01 -1.24 3.89
C ALA A 9 -22.39 -0.24 2.76
N GLY A 10 -23.12 -0.72 1.75
CA GLY A 10 -23.60 0.06 0.61
C GLY A 10 -22.55 0.50 -0.41
N ARG A 11 -21.30 0.02 -0.30
CA ARG A 11 -20.18 0.42 -1.18
C ARG A 11 -19.26 -0.76 -1.51
N GLN A 12 -19.85 -1.89 -1.88
CA GLN A 12 -19.11 -3.09 -2.24
C GLN A 12 -18.40 -2.90 -3.58
N TYR A 13 -17.20 -3.44 -3.70
CA TYR A 13 -16.46 -3.55 -4.96
C TYR A 13 -15.67 -4.86 -5.01
N VAL A 14 -15.12 -5.16 -6.17
CA VAL A 14 -14.32 -6.38 -6.39
C VAL A 14 -12.91 -5.99 -6.80
N ILE A 15 -11.93 -6.70 -6.24
CA ILE A 15 -10.55 -6.69 -6.70
C ILE A 15 -10.37 -7.91 -7.59
N HIS A 16 -10.12 -7.69 -8.87
CA HIS A 16 -9.78 -8.74 -9.83
C HIS A 16 -8.27 -8.92 -9.85
N VAL A 17 -7.80 -10.14 -9.64
CA VAL A 17 -6.36 -10.47 -9.56
C VAL A 17 -6.00 -11.52 -10.61
N GLY A 18 -4.99 -11.26 -11.42
CA GLY A 18 -4.46 -12.22 -12.38
C GLY A 18 -3.76 -11.55 -13.55
N PRO A 19 -3.09 -12.32 -14.43
CA PRO A 19 -2.38 -11.78 -15.57
C PRO A 19 -3.35 -11.37 -16.71
N GLY A 20 -2.96 -10.35 -17.50
CA GLY A 20 -3.66 -9.93 -18.72
C GLY A 20 -4.97 -9.15 -18.49
N LEU A 21 -5.22 -8.65 -17.28
CA LEU A 21 -6.45 -7.94 -16.95
C LEU A 21 -6.52 -6.55 -17.60
N LEU A 22 -5.39 -5.92 -17.91
CA LEU A 22 -5.35 -4.61 -18.56
C LEU A 22 -6.06 -4.61 -19.91
N ASP A 23 -5.92 -5.69 -20.68
CA ASP A 23 -6.58 -5.82 -21.99
C ASP A 23 -8.09 -6.03 -21.85
N GLN A 24 -8.57 -6.50 -20.69
CA GLN A 24 -9.98 -6.66 -20.35
C GLN A 24 -10.58 -5.42 -19.64
N LEU A 25 -9.80 -4.36 -19.44
CA LEU A 25 -10.22 -3.18 -18.66
C LEU A 25 -11.53 -2.59 -19.21
N GLY A 26 -11.64 -2.44 -20.53
CA GLY A 26 -12.85 -1.89 -21.18
C GLY A 26 -14.09 -2.74 -20.93
N GLU A 27 -14.00 -4.07 -21.11
CA GLU A 27 -15.09 -4.99 -20.84
C GLU A 27 -15.61 -4.86 -19.39
N ARG A 28 -14.69 -4.78 -18.43
CA ARG A 28 -15.03 -4.68 -17.01
C ARG A 28 -15.65 -3.34 -16.62
N VAL A 29 -15.10 -2.24 -17.13
CA VAL A 29 -15.64 -0.90 -16.82
C VAL A 29 -16.94 -0.59 -17.57
N ALA A 30 -17.28 -1.33 -18.63
CA ALA A 30 -18.55 -1.17 -19.37
C ALA A 30 -19.78 -1.33 -18.46
N ALA A 31 -19.71 -2.21 -17.47
CA ALA A 31 -20.77 -2.40 -16.47
C ALA A 31 -21.06 -1.13 -15.65
N LEU A 32 -20.08 -0.24 -15.51
CA LEU A 32 -20.24 1.05 -14.83
C LEU A 32 -20.94 2.11 -15.70
N ARG A 33 -21.13 1.89 -17.01
CA ARG A 33 -21.79 2.79 -17.97
C ARG A 33 -21.29 4.23 -17.88
N PRO A 34 -19.98 4.49 -18.04
CA PRO A 34 -19.43 5.83 -17.96
C PRO A 34 -19.86 6.68 -19.17
N THR A 35 -20.07 7.99 -18.97
CA THR A 35 -20.31 8.95 -20.05
C THR A 35 -19.02 9.35 -20.76
N SER A 36 -17.92 9.38 -20.02
CA SER A 36 -16.56 9.57 -20.52
C SER A 36 -15.57 8.95 -19.55
N ILE A 37 -14.34 8.73 -19.99
CA ILE A 37 -13.27 8.14 -19.20
C ILE A 37 -12.06 9.07 -19.26
N VAL A 38 -11.42 9.31 -18.10
CA VAL A 38 -10.11 9.98 -18.01
C VAL A 38 -9.12 9.05 -17.34
N VAL A 39 -8.07 8.68 -18.06
CA VAL A 39 -6.96 7.87 -17.53
C VAL A 39 -5.90 8.80 -16.94
N VAL A 40 -5.60 8.64 -15.66
CA VAL A 40 -4.50 9.34 -14.98
C VAL A 40 -3.37 8.36 -14.78
N THR A 41 -2.17 8.73 -15.20
CA THR A 41 -0.97 7.88 -15.16
C THR A 41 0.29 8.73 -14.94
N ASP A 42 1.44 8.10 -14.80
CA ASP A 42 2.75 8.75 -14.76
C ASP A 42 3.57 8.49 -16.05
N PRO A 43 4.66 9.23 -16.31
CA PRO A 43 5.44 9.07 -17.54
C PRO A 43 5.99 7.67 -17.76
N THR A 44 6.42 6.97 -16.71
CA THR A 44 6.99 5.63 -16.79
C THR A 44 5.92 4.62 -17.19
N VAL A 45 4.80 4.65 -16.49
CA VAL A 45 3.66 3.75 -16.75
C VAL A 45 2.98 4.09 -18.09
N ALA A 46 2.92 5.38 -18.44
CA ALA A 46 2.38 5.81 -19.74
C ALA A 46 3.15 5.19 -20.90
N ALA A 47 4.47 5.23 -20.87
CA ALA A 47 5.33 4.66 -21.91
C ALA A 47 5.11 3.14 -22.09
N LEU A 48 4.74 2.44 -21.03
CA LEU A 48 4.59 0.98 -21.03
C LEU A 48 3.15 0.53 -21.33
N TYR A 49 2.16 1.23 -20.82
CA TYR A 49 0.80 0.67 -20.69
C TYR A 49 -0.33 1.58 -21.15
N LEU A 50 -0.13 2.90 -21.31
CA LEU A 50 -1.21 3.83 -21.60
C LEU A 50 -1.93 3.49 -22.90
N GLU A 51 -1.19 3.18 -23.96
CA GLU A 51 -1.79 2.84 -25.27
C GLU A 51 -2.70 1.61 -25.18
N ARG A 52 -2.25 0.57 -24.44
CA ARG A 52 -3.05 -0.66 -24.23
C ARG A 52 -4.32 -0.35 -23.44
N ALA A 53 -4.22 0.43 -22.36
CA ALA A 53 -5.37 0.83 -21.55
C ALA A 53 -6.38 1.64 -22.36
N VAL A 54 -5.92 2.66 -23.10
CA VAL A 54 -6.78 3.50 -23.94
C VAL A 54 -7.46 2.68 -25.03
N ARG A 55 -6.73 1.79 -25.72
CA ARG A 55 -7.30 0.89 -26.74
C ARG A 55 -8.41 0.01 -26.18
N SER A 56 -8.27 -0.50 -24.96
CA SER A 56 -9.29 -1.30 -24.29
C SER A 56 -10.52 -0.44 -23.91
N LEU A 57 -10.33 0.82 -23.54
CA LEU A 57 -11.39 1.71 -23.04
C LEU A 57 -12.18 2.43 -24.15
N GLN A 58 -11.56 2.74 -25.29
CA GLN A 58 -12.19 3.49 -26.40
C GLN A 58 -13.53 2.93 -26.87
N PRO A 59 -13.77 1.61 -26.96
CA PRO A 59 -15.06 1.06 -27.33
C PRO A 59 -16.18 1.32 -26.33
N VAL A 60 -15.84 1.68 -25.08
CA VAL A 60 -16.81 1.88 -23.99
C VAL A 60 -17.33 3.32 -23.94
N ALA A 61 -16.43 4.29 -24.03
CA ALA A 61 -16.77 5.71 -23.98
C ALA A 61 -15.60 6.56 -24.52
N ARG A 62 -15.87 7.83 -24.79
CA ARG A 62 -14.81 8.80 -25.11
C ARG A 62 -13.76 8.78 -24.00
N THR A 63 -12.52 8.48 -24.37
CA THR A 63 -11.40 8.30 -23.44
C THR A 63 -10.34 9.35 -23.70
N GLU A 64 -10.04 10.13 -22.68
CA GLU A 64 -8.94 11.09 -22.59
C GLU A 64 -7.90 10.60 -21.59
N HIS A 65 -6.72 11.20 -21.57
CA HIS A 65 -5.70 10.85 -20.58
C HIS A 65 -4.94 12.07 -20.06
N PHE A 66 -4.39 11.94 -18.87
CA PHE A 66 -3.54 12.93 -18.25
C PHE A 66 -2.31 12.26 -17.62
N VAL A 67 -1.11 12.71 -18.02
CA VAL A 67 0.16 12.22 -17.48
C VAL A 67 0.60 13.16 -16.37
N LEU A 68 0.61 12.62 -15.16
CA LEU A 68 0.95 13.31 -13.92
C LEU A 68 2.42 13.03 -13.57
N PRO A 69 3.28 14.02 -13.28
CA PRO A 69 4.61 13.73 -12.75
C PRO A 69 4.45 13.11 -11.36
N ALA A 70 4.42 11.76 -11.31
CA ALA A 70 4.15 11.01 -10.11
C ALA A 70 5.44 10.64 -9.40
N SER A 71 5.80 11.44 -8.42
CA SER A 71 6.82 11.10 -7.40
C SER A 71 6.25 11.39 -6.02
N GLU A 72 6.80 10.77 -5.00
CA GLU A 72 6.37 11.06 -3.62
C GLU A 72 6.54 12.55 -3.26
N ALA A 73 7.54 13.21 -3.81
CA ALA A 73 7.76 14.65 -3.62
C ALA A 73 6.70 15.53 -4.32
N ALA A 74 6.08 15.01 -5.39
CA ALA A 74 5.04 15.71 -6.14
C ALA A 74 3.61 15.33 -5.69
N LYS A 75 3.47 14.50 -4.67
CA LYS A 75 2.18 14.05 -4.13
C LYS A 75 1.58 15.15 -3.22
N ASP A 76 1.05 16.21 -3.80
CA ASP A 76 0.53 17.38 -3.10
C ASP A 76 -0.85 17.84 -3.63
N LEU A 77 -1.43 18.88 -3.03
CA LEU A 77 -2.70 19.47 -3.46
C LEU A 77 -2.64 20.02 -4.89
N ALA A 78 -1.49 20.53 -5.32
CA ALA A 78 -1.34 21.07 -6.66
C ALA A 78 -1.41 19.96 -7.72
N ALA A 79 -0.88 18.77 -7.41
CA ALA A 79 -1.02 17.61 -8.28
C ALA A 79 -2.49 17.16 -8.39
N ALA A 80 -3.22 17.11 -7.27
CA ALA A 80 -4.65 16.79 -7.30
C ALA A 80 -5.46 17.85 -8.07
N ALA A 81 -5.14 19.14 -7.94
CA ALA A 81 -5.77 20.22 -8.69
C ALA A 81 -5.55 20.05 -10.20
N LYS A 82 -4.34 19.68 -10.65
CA LYS A 82 -4.07 19.41 -12.09
C LYS A 82 -4.91 18.25 -12.64
N VAL A 83 -5.18 17.21 -11.84
CA VAL A 83 -6.09 16.13 -12.24
C VAL A 83 -7.52 16.65 -12.36
N VAL A 84 -7.96 17.53 -11.45
CA VAL A 84 -9.27 18.18 -11.53
C VAL A 84 -9.36 19.07 -12.81
N ASP A 85 -8.32 19.82 -13.12
CA ASP A 85 -8.26 20.63 -14.35
C ASP A 85 -8.35 19.75 -15.60
N ALA A 86 -7.70 18.61 -15.62
CA ALA A 86 -7.79 17.64 -16.72
C ALA A 86 -9.22 17.07 -16.86
N LEU A 87 -9.91 16.79 -15.74
CA LEU A 87 -11.32 16.37 -15.76
C LEU A 87 -12.23 17.46 -16.34
N VAL A 88 -12.00 18.73 -15.96
CA VAL A 88 -12.75 19.88 -16.51
C VAL A 88 -12.48 20.03 -18.01
N ALA A 89 -11.23 19.98 -18.45
CA ALA A 89 -10.84 20.07 -19.85
C ALA A 89 -11.46 18.93 -20.69
N ALA A 90 -11.53 17.73 -20.14
CA ALA A 90 -12.20 16.57 -20.73
C ALA A 90 -13.73 16.67 -20.71
N ARG A 91 -14.31 17.75 -20.16
CA ARG A 91 -15.77 17.93 -19.97
C ARG A 91 -16.40 16.74 -19.23
N ALA A 92 -15.71 16.26 -18.20
CA ALA A 92 -16.21 15.18 -17.36
C ALA A 92 -17.47 15.61 -16.59
N ASP A 93 -18.39 14.69 -16.40
CA ASP A 93 -19.62 14.87 -15.64
C ASP A 93 -19.68 13.89 -14.42
N ARG A 94 -20.78 13.90 -13.67
CA ARG A 94 -20.95 13.02 -12.48
C ARG A 94 -20.98 11.52 -12.79
N ARG A 95 -21.17 11.13 -14.05
CA ARG A 95 -21.17 9.75 -14.51
C ARG A 95 -19.86 9.37 -15.20
N SER A 96 -18.97 10.33 -15.38
CA SER A 96 -17.63 10.06 -15.91
C SER A 96 -16.85 9.14 -14.96
N LEU A 97 -15.89 8.42 -15.52
CA LEU A 97 -15.04 7.48 -14.80
C LEU A 97 -13.58 7.96 -14.84
N LEU A 98 -12.95 8.04 -13.69
CA LEU A 98 -11.50 8.21 -13.60
C LEU A 98 -10.84 6.85 -13.47
N VAL A 99 -9.82 6.57 -14.28
CA VAL A 99 -9.00 5.36 -14.21
C VAL A 99 -7.61 5.76 -13.73
N ALA A 100 -7.22 5.29 -12.54
CA ALA A 100 -5.89 5.48 -11.99
C ALA A 100 -4.99 4.31 -12.44
N LEU A 101 -4.14 4.54 -13.45
CA LEU A 101 -3.21 3.56 -14.00
C LEU A 101 -1.81 3.88 -13.49
N GLY A 102 -1.33 3.21 -12.43
CA GLY A 102 -0.02 3.52 -11.85
C GLY A 102 0.23 2.91 -10.47
N GLY A 103 1.32 3.33 -9.85
CA GLY A 103 1.64 2.97 -8.48
C GLY A 103 0.76 3.69 -7.44
N GLY A 104 1.11 3.53 -6.15
CA GLY A 104 0.36 4.11 -5.03
C GLY A 104 0.19 5.63 -5.12
N VAL A 105 1.21 6.36 -5.57
CA VAL A 105 1.15 7.82 -5.73
C VAL A 105 0.07 8.25 -6.73
N VAL A 106 0.00 7.58 -7.89
CA VAL A 106 -1.03 7.84 -8.90
C VAL A 106 -2.41 7.49 -8.35
N GLY A 107 -2.54 6.32 -7.70
CA GLY A 107 -3.80 5.86 -7.10
C GLY A 107 -4.35 6.83 -6.06
N ASP A 108 -3.48 7.33 -5.18
CA ASP A 108 -3.84 8.26 -4.11
C ASP A 108 -4.26 9.63 -4.64
N ILE A 109 -3.47 10.24 -5.55
CA ILE A 109 -3.77 11.54 -6.14
C ILE A 109 -5.05 11.47 -6.96
N ALA A 110 -5.17 10.48 -7.86
CA ALA A 110 -6.32 10.31 -8.73
C ALA A 110 -7.60 9.99 -7.95
N GLY A 111 -7.50 9.11 -6.94
CA GLY A 111 -8.62 8.79 -6.07
C GLY A 111 -9.08 9.99 -5.24
N PHE A 112 -8.15 10.81 -4.74
CA PHE A 112 -8.50 12.05 -4.03
C PHE A 112 -9.12 13.09 -4.97
N ALA A 113 -8.59 13.28 -6.17
CA ALA A 113 -9.20 14.13 -7.19
C ALA A 113 -10.62 13.67 -7.55
N ALA A 114 -10.83 12.36 -7.70
CA ALA A 114 -12.16 11.78 -7.92
C ALA A 114 -13.12 12.06 -6.76
N ALA A 115 -12.62 12.01 -5.51
CA ALA A 115 -13.42 12.28 -4.32
C ALA A 115 -13.92 13.71 -4.23
N ILE A 116 -13.12 14.69 -4.67
CA ILE A 116 -13.45 16.11 -4.57
C ILE A 116 -14.12 16.68 -5.82
N PHE A 117 -13.85 16.13 -7.01
CA PHE A 117 -14.46 16.58 -8.26
C PHE A 117 -15.97 16.35 -8.23
N MET A 118 -16.77 17.41 -8.45
CA MET A 118 -18.24 17.40 -8.39
C MET A 118 -18.83 16.77 -7.10
N ARG A 119 -18.09 16.76 -5.99
CA ARG A 119 -18.40 16.11 -4.69
C ARG A 119 -18.37 14.58 -4.75
N GLY A 120 -17.62 14.04 -5.69
CA GLY A 120 -17.37 12.61 -5.86
C GLY A 120 -17.83 12.09 -7.22
N ILE A 121 -16.88 11.55 -7.99
CA ILE A 121 -17.12 10.74 -9.18
C ILE A 121 -16.55 9.36 -8.98
N ARG A 122 -16.99 8.39 -9.76
CA ARG A 122 -16.46 7.03 -9.70
C ARG A 122 -15.03 6.98 -10.22
N PHE A 123 -14.23 6.10 -9.60
CA PHE A 123 -12.90 5.79 -10.11
C PHE A 123 -12.62 4.29 -10.04
N VAL A 124 -11.64 3.85 -10.83
CA VAL A 124 -11.13 2.49 -10.91
C VAL A 124 -9.62 2.54 -10.72
N GLN A 125 -9.07 1.61 -9.97
CA GLN A 125 -7.63 1.48 -9.81
C GLN A 125 -7.08 0.34 -10.67
N VAL A 126 -6.01 0.62 -11.40
CA VAL A 126 -5.18 -0.35 -12.12
C VAL A 126 -3.76 -0.23 -11.57
N PRO A 127 -3.50 -0.85 -10.41
CA PRO A 127 -2.20 -0.74 -9.73
C PRO A 127 -1.11 -1.46 -10.51
N THR A 128 0.02 -0.77 -10.77
CA THR A 128 1.13 -1.28 -11.56
C THR A 128 2.36 -1.65 -10.75
N THR A 129 2.34 -1.43 -9.42
CA THR A 129 3.39 -1.89 -8.50
C THR A 129 2.84 -2.95 -7.56
N LEU A 130 3.70 -3.87 -7.10
CA LEU A 130 3.28 -4.91 -6.16
C LEU A 130 2.70 -4.31 -4.88
N LEU A 131 3.37 -3.29 -4.32
CA LEU A 131 2.88 -2.56 -3.14
C LEU A 131 1.48 -2.00 -3.37
N ALA A 132 1.22 -1.42 -4.54
CA ALA A 132 -0.11 -0.89 -4.84
C ALA A 132 -1.14 -2.01 -5.03
N GLN A 133 -0.79 -3.14 -5.63
CA GLN A 133 -1.69 -4.28 -5.81
C GLN A 133 -2.14 -4.87 -4.48
N VAL A 134 -1.22 -5.04 -3.53
CA VAL A 134 -1.52 -5.73 -2.26
C VAL A 134 -1.96 -4.78 -1.14
N ASP A 135 -1.65 -3.47 -1.24
CA ASP A 135 -1.88 -2.53 -0.15
C ASP A 135 -2.61 -1.25 -0.59
N SER A 136 -1.97 -0.27 -1.24
CA SER A 136 -2.53 1.08 -1.36
C SER A 136 -3.84 1.15 -2.15
N SER A 137 -4.11 0.24 -3.10
CA SER A 137 -5.38 0.19 -3.85
C SER A 137 -6.55 -0.35 -3.04
N VAL A 138 -6.33 -0.90 -1.85
CA VAL A 138 -7.37 -1.56 -1.04
C VAL A 138 -7.78 -0.70 0.15
N GLY A 139 -9.09 -0.42 0.28
CA GLY A 139 -9.63 0.23 1.48
C GLY A 139 -9.83 1.73 1.37
N GLY A 140 -9.76 2.29 0.14
CA GLY A 140 -10.27 3.62 -0.21
C GLY A 140 -9.59 4.81 0.48
N LYS A 141 -8.43 4.64 1.11
CA LYS A 141 -7.62 5.77 1.57
C LYS A 141 -7.02 6.44 0.35
N THR A 142 -7.40 7.69 0.10
CA THR A 142 -6.86 8.51 -0.98
C THR A 142 -6.41 9.84 -0.41
N GLY A 143 -5.35 10.42 -0.94
CA GLY A 143 -4.87 11.67 -0.37
C GLY A 143 -3.52 12.11 -0.89
N VAL A 144 -3.10 13.25 -0.34
CA VAL A 144 -1.86 13.93 -0.71
C VAL A 144 -1.10 14.39 0.53
N ASN A 145 0.17 14.69 0.34
CA ASN A 145 1.06 15.14 1.39
C ASN A 145 0.84 16.64 1.68
N HIS A 146 1.20 17.02 2.88
CA HIS A 146 1.32 18.41 3.32
C HIS A 146 2.74 18.65 3.83
N ALA A 147 3.18 19.91 3.88
CA ALA A 147 4.51 20.25 4.41
C ALA A 147 4.74 19.76 5.85
N ALA A 148 3.68 19.59 6.63
CA ALA A 148 3.74 19.07 8.01
C ALA A 148 3.79 17.54 8.11
N GLY A 149 3.53 16.78 7.03
CA GLY A 149 3.56 15.31 7.06
C GLY A 149 2.89 14.65 5.86
N LYS A 150 3.14 13.34 5.72
CA LYS A 150 2.58 12.51 4.66
C LYS A 150 1.09 12.26 4.87
N ASN A 151 0.31 12.22 3.77
CA ASN A 151 -1.09 11.78 3.71
C ASN A 151 -2.05 12.49 4.68
N LEU A 152 -1.72 13.74 5.09
CA LEU A 152 -2.57 14.52 6.02
C LEU A 152 -3.84 15.07 5.37
N ILE A 153 -3.87 15.16 4.05
CA ILE A 153 -5.00 15.68 3.30
C ILE A 153 -5.57 14.55 2.45
N GLY A 154 -6.81 14.16 2.69
CA GLY A 154 -7.39 13.04 1.94
C GLY A 154 -8.85 12.77 2.22
N ALA A 155 -9.34 11.72 1.60
CA ALA A 155 -10.71 11.24 1.74
C ALA A 155 -10.76 9.71 1.74
N PHE A 156 -11.75 9.15 2.44
CA PHE A 156 -12.14 7.76 2.25
C PHE A 156 -13.07 7.69 1.04
N HIS A 157 -12.51 7.31 -0.12
CA HIS A 157 -13.23 7.19 -1.37
C HIS A 157 -12.95 5.81 -1.98
N GLN A 158 -13.96 4.94 -1.95
CA GLN A 158 -13.80 3.55 -2.42
C GLN A 158 -13.82 3.50 -3.94
N PRO A 159 -12.93 2.72 -4.58
CA PRO A 159 -12.99 2.51 -6.02
C PRO A 159 -14.21 1.68 -6.42
N GLY A 160 -14.70 1.86 -7.64
CA GLY A 160 -15.74 1.01 -8.20
C GLY A 160 -15.25 -0.42 -8.49
N MET A 161 -13.95 -0.60 -8.74
CA MET A 161 -13.22 -1.86 -8.83
C MET A 161 -11.72 -1.63 -8.78
N VAL A 162 -10.96 -2.69 -8.55
CA VAL A 162 -9.49 -2.72 -8.70
C VAL A 162 -9.13 -3.84 -9.66
N LEU A 163 -8.27 -3.54 -10.65
CA LEU A 163 -7.69 -4.54 -11.55
C LEU A 163 -6.21 -4.73 -11.23
N ALA A 164 -5.88 -5.71 -10.42
CA ALA A 164 -4.52 -6.08 -10.08
C ALA A 164 -3.98 -7.06 -11.14
N ASP A 165 -3.55 -6.51 -12.27
CA ASP A 165 -2.92 -7.28 -13.35
C ASP A 165 -1.50 -7.66 -12.96
N THR A 166 -1.27 -8.93 -12.62
CA THR A 166 0.03 -9.41 -12.16
C THR A 166 1.09 -9.39 -13.27
N SER A 167 0.69 -9.42 -14.55
CA SER A 167 1.65 -9.33 -15.66
C SER A 167 2.33 -7.96 -15.76
N LEU A 168 1.76 -6.90 -15.19
CA LEU A 168 2.38 -5.58 -15.15
C LEU A 168 3.62 -5.55 -14.25
N LEU A 169 3.72 -6.48 -13.30
CA LEU A 169 4.85 -6.59 -12.39
C LEU A 169 6.15 -7.05 -13.06
N HIS A 170 6.08 -7.66 -14.26
CA HIS A 170 7.26 -8.05 -15.02
C HIS A 170 8.12 -6.84 -15.45
N SER A 171 7.55 -5.66 -15.59
CA SER A 171 8.29 -4.43 -15.89
C SER A 171 8.76 -3.67 -14.66
N LEU A 172 8.37 -4.13 -13.46
CA LEU A 172 8.68 -3.45 -12.22
C LEU A 172 10.15 -3.68 -11.84
N PRO A 173 10.92 -2.63 -11.49
CA PRO A 173 12.28 -2.81 -11.00
C PRO A 173 12.35 -3.74 -9.78
N ALA A 174 13.37 -4.60 -9.71
CA ALA A 174 13.51 -5.59 -8.65
C ALA A 174 13.46 -4.99 -7.23
N ARG A 175 13.98 -3.76 -7.04
CA ARG A 175 13.91 -3.02 -5.77
C ARG A 175 12.46 -2.71 -5.37
N GLU A 176 11.61 -2.37 -6.34
CA GLU A 176 10.17 -2.11 -6.11
C GLU A 176 9.38 -3.40 -5.86
N VAL A 177 9.77 -4.51 -6.50
CA VAL A 177 9.21 -5.83 -6.19
C VAL A 177 9.49 -6.17 -4.73
N SER A 178 10.77 -6.07 -4.31
CA SER A 178 11.18 -6.27 -2.90
C SER A 178 10.38 -5.37 -1.95
N ALA A 179 10.22 -4.09 -2.28
CA ALA A 179 9.43 -3.17 -1.45
C ALA A 179 7.97 -3.62 -1.29
N GLY A 180 7.34 -4.12 -2.36
CA GLY A 180 5.98 -4.67 -2.27
C GLY A 180 5.90 -5.94 -1.43
N LEU A 181 6.95 -6.77 -1.44
CA LEU A 181 7.02 -7.99 -0.63
C LEU A 181 7.04 -7.72 0.88
N ALA A 182 7.46 -6.53 1.33
CA ALA A 182 7.33 -6.15 2.73
C ALA A 182 5.87 -6.20 3.21
N GLU A 183 4.94 -5.69 2.39
CA GLU A 183 3.51 -5.70 2.71
C GLU A 183 2.92 -7.12 2.64
N VAL A 184 3.39 -7.94 1.71
CA VAL A 184 3.02 -9.37 1.61
C VAL A 184 3.42 -10.10 2.89
N VAL A 185 4.67 -9.94 3.34
CA VAL A 185 5.19 -10.50 4.61
C VAL A 185 4.37 -9.96 5.79
N LYS A 186 4.13 -8.66 5.85
CA LYS A 186 3.31 -8.04 6.91
C LYS A 186 1.93 -8.68 7.02
N HIS A 187 1.24 -8.91 5.91
CA HIS A 187 -0.10 -9.50 5.93
C HIS A 187 -0.10 -10.92 6.54
N GLY A 188 0.90 -11.73 6.23
CA GLY A 188 1.08 -13.04 6.86
C GLY A 188 1.33 -12.92 8.35
N LEU A 189 2.26 -12.07 8.76
CA LEU A 189 2.63 -11.86 10.16
C LEU A 189 1.46 -11.39 11.02
N LEU A 190 0.63 -10.49 10.51
CA LEU A 190 -0.44 -9.89 11.31
C LEU A 190 -1.71 -10.74 11.40
N ALA A 191 -1.99 -11.64 10.42
CA ALA A 191 -3.31 -12.25 10.33
C ALA A 191 -3.34 -13.72 9.90
N ASP A 192 -2.26 -14.30 9.33
CA ASP A 192 -2.32 -15.63 8.72
C ASP A 192 -0.95 -16.34 8.69
N ALA A 193 -0.71 -17.22 9.65
CA ALA A 193 0.56 -17.95 9.79
C ALA A 193 0.83 -18.92 8.62
N ASP A 194 -0.22 -19.56 8.08
CA ASP A 194 -0.09 -20.48 6.95
C ASP A 194 0.28 -19.71 5.67
N TYR A 195 -0.33 -18.55 5.49
CA TYR A 195 0.04 -17.65 4.40
C TYR A 195 1.48 -17.13 4.55
N PHE A 196 1.93 -16.79 5.76
CA PHE A 196 3.32 -16.42 6.01
C PHE A 196 4.27 -17.55 5.60
N ALA A 197 3.98 -18.79 6.01
CA ALA A 197 4.78 -19.95 5.63
C ALA A 197 4.79 -20.20 4.11
N GLN A 198 3.65 -19.99 3.43
CA GLN A 198 3.56 -20.05 1.97
C GLN A 198 4.47 -18.99 1.31
N VAL A 199 4.44 -17.76 1.79
CA VAL A 199 5.26 -16.65 1.28
C VAL A 199 6.75 -16.96 1.44
N GLU A 200 7.17 -17.48 2.60
CA GLU A 200 8.56 -17.92 2.83
C GLU A 200 9.01 -18.93 1.77
N GLY A 201 8.22 -19.97 1.54
CA GLY A 201 8.54 -21.02 0.55
C GLY A 201 8.53 -20.54 -0.91
N LEU A 202 7.75 -19.50 -1.21
CA LEU A 202 7.63 -18.96 -2.58
C LEU A 202 8.56 -17.78 -2.84
N MET A 203 9.31 -17.27 -1.86
CA MET A 203 10.06 -16.03 -1.95
C MET A 203 10.95 -15.92 -3.20
N PRO A 204 11.75 -16.93 -3.60
CA PRO A 204 12.55 -16.85 -4.83
C PRO A 204 11.69 -16.62 -6.09
N ARG A 205 10.55 -17.31 -6.20
CA ARG A 205 9.62 -17.17 -7.33
C ARG A 205 8.91 -15.82 -7.35
N LEU A 206 8.58 -15.27 -6.17
CA LEU A 206 7.95 -13.95 -6.04
C LEU A 206 8.91 -12.85 -6.47
N LEU A 207 10.20 -12.95 -6.15
CA LEU A 207 11.24 -12.03 -6.61
C LEU A 207 11.47 -12.05 -8.12
N GLU A 208 11.19 -13.17 -8.77
CA GLU A 208 11.25 -13.34 -10.23
C GLU A 208 9.94 -12.97 -10.92
N CYS A 209 8.95 -12.48 -10.18
CA CYS A 209 7.61 -12.17 -10.67
C CYS A 209 6.92 -13.36 -11.39
N ASP A 210 7.12 -14.59 -10.90
CA ASP A 210 6.47 -15.80 -11.46
C ASP A 210 4.94 -15.69 -11.33
N ASP A 211 4.22 -15.66 -12.44
CA ASP A 211 2.78 -15.49 -12.51
C ASP A 211 2.00 -16.53 -11.69
N ALA A 212 2.46 -17.77 -11.65
CA ALA A 212 1.81 -18.85 -10.92
C ALA A 212 1.95 -18.69 -9.40
N ALA A 213 3.01 -18.00 -8.93
CA ALA A 213 3.21 -17.67 -7.53
C ALA A 213 2.52 -16.34 -7.15
N LEU A 214 2.62 -15.32 -8.02
CA LEU A 214 2.10 -13.98 -7.74
C LEU A 214 0.58 -13.94 -7.58
N GLY A 215 -0.16 -14.54 -8.50
CA GLY A 215 -1.63 -14.47 -8.49
C GLY A 215 -2.26 -14.87 -7.15
N PRO A 216 -1.99 -16.08 -6.63
CA PRO A 216 -2.49 -16.51 -5.33
C PRO A 216 -2.02 -15.64 -4.15
N VAL A 217 -0.76 -15.19 -4.17
CA VAL A 217 -0.17 -14.36 -3.11
C VAL A 217 -0.80 -12.98 -3.08
N VAL A 218 -0.94 -12.30 -4.23
CA VAL A 218 -1.62 -11.00 -4.32
C VAL A 218 -3.07 -11.12 -3.89
N ALA A 219 -3.80 -12.14 -4.37
CA ALA A 219 -5.20 -12.35 -4.01
C ALA A 219 -5.37 -12.58 -2.50
N ARG A 220 -4.49 -13.36 -1.84
CA ARG A 220 -4.56 -13.59 -0.41
C ARG A 220 -4.22 -12.34 0.40
N SER A 221 -3.19 -11.57 0.02
CA SER A 221 -2.90 -10.26 0.62
C SER A 221 -4.11 -9.33 0.54
N CYS A 222 -4.71 -9.20 -0.64
CA CYS A 222 -5.92 -8.40 -0.83
C CYS A 222 -7.07 -8.88 0.06
N ALA A 223 -7.28 -10.20 0.18
CA ALA A 223 -8.34 -10.77 1.00
C ALA A 223 -8.12 -10.48 2.50
N ILE A 224 -6.89 -10.60 3.00
CA ILE A 224 -6.54 -10.24 4.38
C ILE A 224 -6.85 -8.77 4.64
N LYS A 225 -6.36 -7.88 3.78
CA LYS A 225 -6.59 -6.44 3.94
C LYS A 225 -8.06 -6.08 3.79
N ALA A 226 -8.76 -6.62 2.79
CA ALA A 226 -10.20 -6.42 2.59
C ALA A 226 -11.02 -6.86 3.81
N GLY A 227 -10.67 -7.97 4.45
CA GLY A 227 -11.30 -8.44 5.67
C GLY A 227 -11.16 -7.45 6.83
N VAL A 228 -9.97 -6.90 7.05
CA VAL A 228 -9.72 -5.88 8.08
C VAL A 228 -10.48 -4.58 7.76
N VAL A 229 -10.41 -4.11 6.51
CA VAL A 229 -11.11 -2.91 6.04
C VAL A 229 -12.63 -3.06 6.16
N GLY A 230 -13.16 -4.24 5.87
CA GLY A 230 -14.60 -4.53 5.97
C GLY A 230 -15.14 -4.42 7.41
N ARG A 231 -14.30 -4.73 8.41
CA ARG A 231 -14.65 -4.60 9.83
C ARG A 231 -14.38 -3.21 10.42
N ASP A 232 -13.43 -2.47 9.84
CA ASP A 232 -13.07 -1.13 10.31
C ASP A 232 -12.61 -0.24 9.13
N GLU A 233 -13.58 0.28 8.37
CA GLU A 233 -13.30 1.11 7.19
C GLU A 233 -12.50 2.38 7.52
N ARG A 234 -12.80 3.02 8.66
CA ARG A 234 -12.29 4.36 9.02
C ARG A 234 -11.11 4.37 9.98
N GLU A 235 -10.52 3.18 10.26
CA GLU A 235 -9.37 3.05 11.16
C GLU A 235 -9.64 3.58 12.58
N SER A 236 -10.77 3.20 13.11
CA SER A 236 -11.15 3.52 14.50
C SER A 236 -10.69 2.47 15.53
N GLY A 237 -10.21 1.31 15.09
CA GLY A 237 -9.82 0.20 15.95
C GLY A 237 -8.93 -0.84 15.27
N GLU A 238 -9.53 -1.93 14.75
CA GLU A 238 -8.81 -3.10 14.22
C GLU A 238 -7.89 -2.77 13.03
N ARG A 239 -8.28 -1.82 12.18
CA ARG A 239 -7.48 -1.42 11.01
C ARG A 239 -6.10 -0.89 11.40
N ALA A 240 -5.90 -0.42 12.62
CA ALA A 240 -4.61 -0.03 13.13
C ALA A 240 -3.59 -1.19 13.14
N LEU A 241 -4.03 -2.46 13.16
CA LEU A 241 -3.14 -3.63 13.08
C LEU A 241 -2.36 -3.67 11.77
N LEU A 242 -2.90 -3.09 10.68
CA LEU A 242 -2.19 -2.96 9.41
C LEU A 242 -0.92 -2.10 9.51
N ASN A 243 -0.74 -1.36 10.61
CA ASN A 243 0.46 -0.58 10.88
C ASN A 243 1.56 -1.38 11.61
N LEU A 244 1.54 -2.73 11.60
CA LEU A 244 2.65 -3.54 12.07
C LEU A 244 3.94 -3.13 11.34
N GLY A 245 5.00 -2.80 12.09
CA GLY A 245 6.26 -2.27 11.54
C GLY A 245 6.26 -0.79 11.15
N HIS A 246 5.11 -0.19 10.88
CA HIS A 246 5.01 1.16 10.30
C HIS A 246 5.47 2.28 11.23
N THR A 247 5.31 2.15 12.54
CA THR A 247 5.82 3.18 13.48
C THR A 247 7.32 3.36 13.36
N PHE A 248 8.05 2.25 13.23
CA PHE A 248 9.48 2.26 12.96
C PHE A 248 9.78 2.70 11.52
N GLY A 249 9.03 2.15 10.55
CA GLY A 249 9.19 2.46 9.13
C GLY A 249 9.04 3.96 8.83
N HIS A 250 7.99 4.61 9.33
CA HIS A 250 7.79 6.05 9.16
C HIS A 250 8.91 6.89 9.80
N ALA A 251 9.42 6.48 10.97
CA ALA A 251 10.56 7.15 11.57
C ALA A 251 11.82 7.01 10.69
N ILE A 252 12.08 5.81 10.12
CA ILE A 252 13.18 5.58 9.17
C ILE A 252 13.05 6.47 7.95
N GLU A 253 11.86 6.54 7.31
CA GLU A 253 11.60 7.40 6.15
C GLU A 253 11.84 8.89 6.48
N ALA A 254 11.32 9.36 7.62
CA ALA A 254 11.47 10.75 8.04
C ALA A 254 12.92 11.13 8.34
N MET A 255 13.68 10.24 8.97
CA MET A 255 15.09 10.49 9.34
C MET A 255 16.04 10.37 8.16
N SER A 256 15.75 9.50 7.19
CA SER A 256 16.60 9.31 6.01
C SER A 256 16.41 10.40 4.94
N GLY A 257 15.34 11.17 5.04
CA GLY A 257 14.86 12.04 3.96
C GLY A 257 14.03 11.26 2.94
N TYR A 258 12.88 11.80 2.61
CA TYR A 258 11.92 11.13 1.71
C TYR A 258 12.54 10.80 0.34
N GLY A 259 12.26 9.59 -0.15
CA GLY A 259 12.73 9.09 -1.45
C GLY A 259 14.09 8.37 -1.43
N ARG A 260 14.83 8.41 -0.32
CA ARG A 260 16.08 7.66 -0.18
C ARG A 260 15.85 6.18 0.10
N TRP A 261 14.91 5.89 0.97
CA TRP A 261 14.39 4.55 1.24
C TRP A 261 13.01 4.41 0.58
N LEU A 262 12.76 3.29 -0.06
CA LEU A 262 11.40 2.94 -0.46
C LEU A 262 10.58 2.60 0.79
N HIS A 263 9.28 2.85 0.71
CA HIS A 263 8.37 2.56 1.83
C HIS A 263 8.52 1.13 2.35
N GLY A 264 8.51 0.14 1.45
CA GLY A 264 8.64 -1.26 1.83
C GLY A 264 10.02 -1.63 2.42
N GLU A 265 11.10 -0.93 2.06
CA GLU A 265 12.40 -1.11 2.70
C GLU A 265 12.36 -0.66 4.18
N ALA A 266 11.75 0.49 4.43
CA ALA A 266 11.57 1.01 5.78
C ALA A 266 10.61 0.12 6.61
N VAL A 267 9.53 -0.36 5.99
CA VAL A 267 8.59 -1.29 6.62
C VAL A 267 9.26 -2.64 6.90
N GLY A 268 10.09 -3.18 6.01
CA GLY A 268 10.85 -4.42 6.23
C GLY A 268 11.72 -4.34 7.49
N CYS A 269 12.53 -3.29 7.63
CA CYS A 269 13.25 -3.00 8.88
C CYS A 269 12.30 -2.88 10.07
N GLY A 270 11.19 -2.16 9.89
CA GLY A 270 10.18 -1.97 10.92
C GLY A 270 9.53 -3.26 11.39
N LEU A 271 9.33 -4.25 10.49
CA LEU A 271 8.82 -5.58 10.85
C LEU A 271 9.81 -6.34 11.73
N CYS A 272 11.11 -6.28 11.42
CA CYS A 272 12.16 -6.88 12.26
C CYS A 272 12.20 -6.23 13.65
N LEU A 273 12.09 -4.89 13.72
CA LEU A 273 12.01 -4.15 14.98
C LEU A 273 10.75 -4.50 15.78
N ALA A 274 9.58 -4.60 15.12
CA ALA A 274 8.34 -5.00 15.78
C ALA A 274 8.41 -6.45 16.30
N ALA A 275 9.11 -7.34 15.60
CA ALA A 275 9.36 -8.71 16.04
C ALA A 275 10.32 -8.75 17.26
N ASP A 276 11.45 -8.01 17.24
CA ASP A 276 12.34 -7.92 18.40
C ASP A 276 11.63 -7.31 19.61
N LEU A 277 10.82 -6.26 19.40
CA LEU A 277 9.97 -5.68 20.42
C LEU A 277 9.03 -6.72 21.04
N SER A 278 8.36 -7.51 20.20
CA SER A 278 7.43 -8.56 20.63
C SER A 278 8.14 -9.65 21.42
N ARG A 279 9.35 -10.05 20.99
CA ARG A 279 10.20 -11.02 21.73
C ARG A 279 10.64 -10.48 23.09
N ARG A 280 11.05 -9.21 23.19
CA ARG A 280 11.42 -8.58 24.47
C ARG A 280 10.25 -8.40 25.43
N MET A 281 9.03 -8.45 24.91
CA MET A 281 7.80 -8.47 25.69
C MET A 281 7.31 -9.90 25.99
N ASP A 282 8.11 -10.93 25.72
CA ASP A 282 7.80 -12.36 25.91
C ASP A 282 6.52 -12.83 25.18
N LEU A 283 6.20 -12.21 24.04
CA LEU A 283 5.03 -12.55 23.23
C LEU A 283 5.36 -13.58 22.15
N ILE A 284 6.58 -13.55 21.60
CA ILE A 284 7.13 -14.53 20.65
C ILE A 284 8.51 -14.98 21.13
N ASP A 285 8.99 -16.10 20.62
CA ASP A 285 10.31 -16.62 20.97
C ASP A 285 11.42 -16.14 20.01
N SER A 286 12.66 -16.55 20.29
CA SER A 286 13.81 -16.19 19.45
C SER A 286 13.81 -16.91 18.10
N GLY A 287 13.16 -18.06 17.98
CA GLY A 287 12.99 -18.78 16.73
C GLY A 287 12.04 -18.02 15.78
N ASP A 288 10.93 -17.51 16.29
CA ASP A 288 10.01 -16.67 15.55
C ASP A 288 10.69 -15.39 15.04
N LEU A 289 11.48 -14.71 15.90
CA LEU A 289 12.26 -13.53 15.51
C LEU A 289 13.21 -13.85 14.34
N GLN A 290 14.02 -14.91 14.48
CA GLN A 290 14.97 -15.31 13.44
C GLN A 290 14.25 -15.65 12.12
N ARG A 291 13.11 -16.32 12.20
CA ARG A 291 12.30 -16.68 11.05
C ARG A 291 11.77 -15.43 10.32
N ILE A 292 11.31 -14.42 11.07
CA ILE A 292 10.83 -13.14 10.50
C ILE A 292 11.98 -12.38 9.85
N GLU A 293 13.13 -12.24 10.53
CA GLU A 293 14.33 -11.60 9.97
C GLU A 293 14.80 -12.31 8.69
N HIS A 294 14.75 -13.65 8.66
CA HIS A 294 15.08 -14.43 7.48
C HIS A 294 14.13 -14.16 6.32
N ALA A 295 12.82 -14.11 6.57
CA ALA A 295 11.82 -13.82 5.54
C ALA A 295 12.02 -12.42 4.93
N VAL A 296 12.29 -11.41 5.76
CA VAL A 296 12.58 -10.03 5.32
C VAL A 296 13.88 -9.99 4.49
N ALA A 297 14.95 -10.64 4.99
CA ALA A 297 16.23 -10.72 4.26
C ALA A 297 16.09 -11.46 2.92
N SER A 298 15.32 -12.55 2.89
CA SER A 298 15.06 -13.33 1.67
C SER A 298 14.28 -12.53 0.62
N ALA A 299 13.45 -11.56 1.04
CA ALA A 299 12.80 -10.59 0.17
C ALA A 299 13.77 -9.49 -0.34
N ARG A 300 15.07 -9.60 -0.05
CA ARG A 300 16.12 -8.61 -0.37
C ARG A 300 15.87 -7.23 0.29
N LEU A 301 15.21 -7.24 1.42
CA LEU A 301 14.94 -6.04 2.22
C LEU A 301 15.97 -5.87 3.34
N PRO A 302 16.26 -4.63 3.74
CA PRO A 302 17.11 -4.37 4.90
C PRO A 302 16.44 -4.89 6.18
N VAL A 303 17.20 -5.57 7.03
CA VAL A 303 16.74 -6.05 8.34
C VAL A 303 17.18 -5.14 9.49
N ARG A 304 18.12 -4.22 9.23
CA ARG A 304 18.66 -3.26 10.19
C ARG A 304 18.91 -1.91 9.50
N ILE A 305 18.95 -0.85 10.30
CA ILE A 305 19.22 0.49 9.82
C ILE A 305 20.70 0.88 10.01
N PRO A 306 21.23 1.78 9.19
CA PRO A 306 22.56 2.34 9.40
C PRO A 306 22.51 3.48 10.41
N GLY A 307 22.85 3.22 11.70
CA GLY A 307 23.29 4.22 12.66
C GLY A 307 22.51 5.53 12.80
N PHE A 308 21.16 5.46 12.85
CA PHE A 308 20.35 6.66 13.15
C PHE A 308 20.39 6.97 14.65
N GLU A 309 20.33 8.27 14.99
CA GLU A 309 20.30 8.76 16.35
C GLU A 309 18.96 8.37 17.02
N ARG A 310 19.07 7.65 18.14
CA ARG A 310 17.96 7.03 18.86
C ARG A 310 16.97 8.02 19.44
N GLY A 311 17.47 9.12 20.06
CA GLY A 311 16.62 10.15 20.64
C GLY A 311 15.73 10.78 19.59
N ARG A 312 16.28 11.09 18.43
CA ARG A 312 15.53 11.64 17.30
C ARG A 312 14.49 10.66 16.75
N ALA A 313 14.82 9.37 16.71
CA ALA A 313 13.86 8.35 16.30
C ALA A 313 12.65 8.28 17.26
N ILE A 314 12.89 8.33 18.56
CA ILE A 314 11.83 8.35 19.59
C ILE A 314 10.94 9.60 19.43
N GLU A 315 11.53 10.77 19.16
CA GLU A 315 10.76 11.99 18.91
C GLU A 315 9.85 11.86 17.68
N GLN A 316 10.36 11.31 16.57
CA GLN A 316 9.55 11.06 15.38
C GLN A 316 8.39 10.09 15.66
N MET A 317 8.64 9.01 16.39
CA MET A 317 7.60 8.04 16.75
C MET A 317 6.54 8.64 17.68
N ARG A 318 6.92 9.56 18.58
CA ARG A 318 5.97 10.26 19.45
C ARG A 318 5.08 11.23 18.68
N GLY A 319 5.58 11.86 17.64
CA GLY A 319 4.81 12.75 16.75
C GLY A 319 3.73 12.00 15.94
N ASP A 320 3.97 10.75 15.62
CA ASP A 320 3.04 9.90 14.84
C ASP A 320 1.90 9.31 15.70
N LYS A 321 1.99 9.30 17.03
CA LYS A 321 1.03 8.57 17.90
C LYS A 321 0.59 9.30 19.15
N LYS A 322 -0.69 9.12 19.49
CA LYS A 322 -1.26 9.54 20.77
C LYS A 322 -0.59 8.74 21.90
N SER A 323 0.17 9.41 22.76
CA SER A 323 0.69 8.82 23.99
C SER A 323 -0.41 8.82 25.08
N GLU A 324 -0.59 7.68 25.75
CA GLU A 324 -1.47 7.57 26.92
C GLU A 324 -0.58 7.41 28.16
N GLY A 325 -0.62 8.36 29.07
CA GLY A 325 0.22 8.37 30.27
C GLY A 325 1.73 8.38 29.99
N GLY A 326 2.18 8.97 28.87
CA GLY A 326 3.59 9.04 28.46
C GLY A 326 4.13 7.80 27.78
N ARG A 327 3.35 6.72 27.67
CA ARG A 327 3.75 5.48 26.98
C ARG A 327 3.22 5.46 25.56
N MET A 328 4.03 4.96 24.61
CA MET A 328 3.63 4.80 23.23
C MET A 328 2.95 3.45 22.98
N ARG A 329 1.94 3.44 22.11
CA ARG A 329 1.28 2.22 21.65
C ARG A 329 1.95 1.72 20.39
N PHE A 330 2.30 0.44 20.33
CA PHE A 330 2.83 -0.23 19.15
C PHE A 330 1.94 -1.39 18.74
N ILE A 331 1.99 -1.73 17.47
CA ILE A 331 1.48 -3.00 17.00
C ILE A 331 2.61 -4.02 17.18
N VAL A 332 2.33 -5.07 17.93
CA VAL A 332 3.24 -6.18 18.26
C VAL A 332 2.63 -7.49 17.79
N LEU A 333 3.46 -8.53 17.70
CA LEU A 333 3.01 -9.88 17.41
C LEU A 333 2.73 -10.62 18.73
N GLU A 334 1.53 -11.18 18.88
CA GLU A 334 1.23 -12.16 19.94
C GLU A 334 1.73 -13.56 19.54
N ARG A 335 1.84 -13.80 18.25
CA ARG A 335 2.46 -14.93 17.55
C ARG A 335 2.49 -14.60 16.05
N ILE A 336 3.22 -15.35 15.26
CA ILE A 336 3.10 -15.28 13.79
C ILE A 336 1.65 -15.57 13.41
N GLY A 337 1.08 -14.70 12.58
CA GLY A 337 -0.34 -14.73 12.15
C GLY A 337 -1.30 -14.05 13.12
N ARG A 338 -0.82 -13.37 14.16
CA ARG A 338 -1.67 -12.61 15.08
C ARG A 338 -0.95 -11.40 15.67
N ALA A 339 -1.40 -10.22 15.32
CA ALA A 339 -0.93 -8.95 15.88
C ALA A 339 -1.94 -8.36 16.88
N ALA A 340 -1.44 -7.52 17.78
CA ALA A 340 -2.23 -6.78 18.75
C ALA A 340 -1.61 -5.41 19.03
N GLN A 341 -2.41 -4.48 19.52
CA GLN A 341 -1.91 -3.19 20.00
C GLN A 341 -1.55 -3.28 21.49
N ARG A 342 -0.35 -2.85 21.86
CA ARG A 342 0.15 -2.87 23.25
C ARG A 342 0.85 -1.57 23.61
N LEU A 343 0.76 -1.18 24.90
CA LEU A 343 1.61 -0.15 25.47
C LEU A 343 2.99 -0.74 25.74
N VAL A 344 4.03 -0.04 25.29
CA VAL A 344 5.42 -0.52 25.39
C VAL A 344 6.17 0.27 26.45
N PRO A 345 6.88 -0.40 27.38
CA PRO A 345 7.78 0.26 28.31
C PRO A 345 8.96 0.91 27.57
N ASP A 346 9.35 2.14 27.99
CA ASP A 346 10.43 2.89 27.34
C ASP A 346 11.76 2.11 27.32
N ALA A 347 12.10 1.37 28.38
CA ALA A 347 13.32 0.56 28.42
C ALA A 347 13.32 -0.58 27.39
N VAL A 348 12.15 -1.17 27.10
CA VAL A 348 12.01 -2.23 26.08
C VAL A 348 12.17 -1.65 24.69
N LEU A 349 11.53 -0.48 24.43
CA LEU A 349 11.69 0.23 23.17
C LEU A 349 13.14 0.62 22.93
N ASP A 350 13.81 1.18 23.95
CA ASP A 350 15.22 1.60 23.86
C ASP A 350 16.13 0.42 23.50
N ALA A 351 15.96 -0.71 24.19
CA ALA A 351 16.73 -1.94 23.91
C ALA A 351 16.45 -2.49 22.48
N THR A 352 15.23 -2.37 21.98
CA THR A 352 14.86 -2.76 20.61
C THR A 352 15.56 -1.86 19.59
N LEU A 353 15.57 -0.54 19.80
CA LEU A 353 16.23 0.40 18.90
C LEU A 353 17.74 0.13 18.83
N VAL A 354 18.39 -0.09 19.97
CA VAL A 354 19.83 -0.46 20.01
C VAL A 354 20.09 -1.73 19.19
N ALA A 355 19.30 -2.78 19.37
CA ALA A 355 19.43 -4.03 18.60
C ALA A 355 19.21 -3.83 17.10
N GLY A 356 18.35 -2.90 16.71
CA GLY A 356 18.07 -2.54 15.33
C GLY A 356 19.13 -1.68 14.64
N GLY A 357 20.18 -1.25 15.38
CA GLY A 357 21.30 -0.46 14.84
C GLY A 357 21.20 1.05 15.07
N TYR A 358 20.27 1.52 15.93
CA TYR A 358 20.24 2.93 16.37
C TYR A 358 21.37 3.21 17.37
N VAL A 359 21.97 4.40 17.31
CA VAL A 359 23.09 4.85 18.14
C VAL A 359 22.68 5.95 19.12
#